data_0f4e19db450bb5335cefbe988d6dcb04
#
_entry.id   0f4e19db450bb5335cefbe988d6dcb04
#
_cell.length_a   1.000
_cell.length_b   1.000
_cell.length_c   1.000
_cell.angle_alpha   90.00
_cell.angle_beta   90.00
_cell.angle_gamma   90.00
#
_symmetry.space_group_name_H-M   'P 1'
#
loop_
_entity.id
_entity.type
_entity.pdbx_description
1 polymer ?
#
loop_
_entity_poly.entity_id
_entity_poly.type
_entity_poly.pdbx_seq_one_letter_code
_entity_poly.pdbx_strand_id
1 'polypeptide(L)'
;SATGTADSTTFLRGDNSWVAAGGSNAPAFHVVKTALQTIADDTFEKVTWDSTIIDTNSGMSLVDNKWTVPTGEGGKYFVYAQVYVYSNASHSLQEINLPEVRIDGTAKMVGNWRSVTYPAAQFAIHTSGILILSAAEYIEIWAHANVSSSDTTVYGAANSKHTFFGALKLDGIA
;
A
#
# COMPACT_ATOMS: atom_id res chain seq x y z
N SER A 1 43.17 -1.15 -16.47
CA SER A 1 42.65 -1.98 -15.36
C SER A 1 41.21 -1.58 -15.07
N ALA A 2 40.38 -2.55 -14.66
CA ALA A 2 39.00 -2.26 -14.26
C ALA A 2 38.97 -1.37 -13.01
N THR A 3 37.99 -0.45 -12.94
CA THR A 3 37.74 0.41 -11.77
C THR A 3 36.69 -0.24 -10.86
N GLY A 4 36.78 -0.02 -9.55
CA GLY A 4 35.91 -0.64 -8.55
C GLY A 4 36.50 -1.94 -7.98
N THR A 5 35.73 -2.62 -7.12
CA THR A 5 36.15 -3.85 -6.45
C THR A 5 35.41 -5.06 -7.02
N ALA A 6 36.15 -6.05 -7.44
CA ALA A 6 35.58 -7.36 -7.82
C ALA A 6 35.22 -8.16 -6.57
N ASP A 7 33.96 -8.55 -6.42
CA ASP A 7 33.50 -9.46 -5.39
C ASP A 7 32.32 -10.32 -5.89
N SER A 8 31.74 -11.15 -5.02
CA SER A 8 30.66 -12.05 -5.40
C SER A 8 29.32 -11.32 -5.71
N THR A 9 29.24 -10.03 -5.44
CA THR A 9 28.03 -9.20 -5.64
C THR A 9 28.16 -8.24 -6.81
N THR A 10 29.31 -8.20 -7.48
CA THR A 10 29.58 -7.29 -8.60
C THR A 10 29.86 -8.05 -9.90
N PHE A 11 29.57 -7.38 -11.02
CA PHE A 11 29.95 -7.86 -12.37
C PHE A 11 30.71 -6.76 -13.13
N LEU A 12 31.53 -7.20 -14.08
CA LEU A 12 32.30 -6.28 -14.91
C LEU A 12 31.41 -5.76 -16.07
N ARG A 13 31.22 -4.45 -16.12
CA ARG A 13 30.51 -3.80 -17.23
C ARG A 13 31.40 -3.61 -18.45
N GLY A 14 30.77 -3.38 -19.59
CA GLY A 14 31.47 -3.10 -20.86
C GLY A 14 32.33 -1.82 -20.85
N ASP A 15 32.13 -0.92 -19.89
CA ASP A 15 32.95 0.28 -19.66
C ASP A 15 34.15 -0.02 -18.74
N ASN A 16 34.42 -1.27 -18.46
CA ASN A 16 35.52 -1.75 -17.61
C ASN A 16 35.39 -1.35 -16.12
N SER A 17 34.16 -1.18 -15.62
CA SER A 17 33.87 -0.95 -14.20
C SER A 17 33.20 -2.15 -13.56
N TRP A 18 33.53 -2.45 -12.28
CA TRP A 18 32.82 -3.40 -11.43
C TRP A 18 31.63 -2.71 -10.79
N VAL A 19 30.45 -3.24 -11.02
CA VAL A 19 29.20 -2.68 -10.47
C VAL A 19 28.37 -3.78 -9.80
N ALA A 20 27.55 -3.40 -8.83
CA ALA A 20 26.68 -4.34 -8.15
C ALA A 20 25.77 -5.07 -9.14
N ALA A 21 25.61 -6.35 -8.97
CA ALA A 21 24.70 -7.18 -9.75
C ALA A 21 23.27 -6.97 -9.27
N GLY A 22 22.44 -6.39 -10.13
CA GLY A 22 21.00 -6.23 -9.90
C GLY A 22 20.65 -4.96 -9.13
N GLY A 23 19.47 -4.42 -9.46
CA GLY A 23 18.80 -3.40 -8.63
C GLY A 23 18.23 -4.06 -7.35
N SER A 24 18.26 -3.35 -6.25
CA SER A 24 17.81 -3.90 -4.97
C SER A 24 16.28 -3.93 -4.81
N ASN A 25 15.49 -3.48 -5.77
CA ASN A 25 14.05 -3.19 -5.63
C ASN A 25 13.72 -2.44 -4.31
N ALA A 26 14.66 -1.66 -3.84
CA ALA A 26 14.53 -0.79 -2.69
C ALA A 26 14.41 0.67 -3.15
N PRO A 27 13.66 1.53 -2.44
CA PRO A 27 12.95 1.19 -1.21
C PRO A 27 11.73 0.29 -1.43
N ALA A 28 11.43 -0.51 -0.41
CA ALA A 28 10.25 -1.36 -0.34
C ALA A 28 9.65 -1.32 1.07
N PHE A 29 8.33 -1.38 1.16
CA PHE A 29 7.64 -1.55 2.44
C PHE A 29 6.44 -2.47 2.32
N HIS A 30 6.06 -3.05 3.44
CA HIS A 30 4.84 -3.83 3.60
C HIS A 30 4.32 -3.68 5.04
N VAL A 31 3.08 -3.23 5.18
CA VAL A 31 2.40 -3.08 6.46
C VAL A 31 1.11 -3.88 6.47
N VAL A 32 0.70 -4.26 7.67
CA VAL A 32 -0.52 -5.03 7.90
C VAL A 32 -1.34 -4.40 9.02
N LYS A 33 -2.64 -4.68 8.98
CA LYS A 33 -3.55 -4.30 10.04
C LYS A 33 -3.78 -5.49 10.97
N THR A 34 -3.57 -5.26 12.28
CA THR A 34 -3.71 -6.28 13.32
C THR A 34 -4.88 -6.02 14.27
N ALA A 35 -5.48 -4.84 14.23
CA ALA A 35 -6.62 -4.45 15.02
C ALA A 35 -7.78 -3.98 14.13
N LEU A 36 -9.00 -4.04 14.65
CA LEU A 36 -10.19 -3.54 13.96
C LEU A 36 -10.16 -2.01 13.89
N GLN A 37 -10.73 -1.46 12.82
CA GLN A 37 -10.97 -0.02 12.68
C GLN A 37 -12.40 0.20 12.20
N THR A 38 -13.15 1.00 12.93
CA THR A 38 -14.48 1.45 12.48
C THR A 38 -14.31 2.54 11.43
N ILE A 39 -15.08 2.45 10.36
CA ILE A 39 -15.23 3.49 9.33
C ILE A 39 -16.65 4.03 9.50
N ALA A 40 -16.80 5.32 9.74
CA ALA A 40 -18.08 5.97 9.85
C ALA A 40 -18.87 5.85 8.53
N ASP A 41 -20.18 5.68 8.65
CA ASP A 41 -21.06 5.56 7.49
C ASP A 41 -20.92 6.76 6.53
N ASP A 42 -20.87 6.44 5.23
CA ASP A 42 -20.77 7.42 4.13
C ASP A 42 -19.60 8.41 4.26
N THR A 43 -18.50 7.96 4.89
CA THR A 43 -17.33 8.82 5.14
C THR A 43 -16.05 8.18 4.59
N PHE A 44 -15.22 8.98 3.92
CA PHE A 44 -13.86 8.56 3.59
C PHE A 44 -12.96 8.65 4.82
N GLU A 45 -12.38 7.55 5.21
CA GLU A 45 -11.43 7.51 6.32
C GLU A 45 -10.11 6.86 5.90
N LYS A 46 -9.03 7.37 6.48
CA LYS A 46 -7.71 6.80 6.28
C LYS A 46 -7.61 5.47 7.02
N VAL A 47 -7.13 4.44 6.32
CA VAL A 47 -6.84 3.14 6.94
C VAL A 47 -5.62 3.27 7.84
N THR A 48 -5.77 2.85 9.09
CA THR A 48 -4.68 2.83 10.07
C THR A 48 -3.90 1.52 10.00
N TRP A 49 -2.59 1.59 10.21
CA TRP A 49 -1.68 0.45 10.15
C TRP A 49 -1.06 0.20 11.51
N ASP A 50 -0.95 -1.06 11.89
CA ASP A 50 -0.54 -1.43 13.24
C ASP A 50 0.80 -2.16 13.28
N SER A 51 1.25 -2.72 12.15
CA SER A 51 2.49 -3.50 12.12
C SER A 51 3.22 -3.34 10.78
N THR A 52 4.50 -3.06 10.86
CA THR A 52 5.42 -3.04 9.72
C THR A 52 6.10 -4.40 9.61
N ILE A 53 6.00 -5.02 8.44
CA ILE A 53 6.66 -6.29 8.11
C ILE A 53 7.98 -6.03 7.36
N ILE A 54 7.96 -5.08 6.44
CA ILE A 54 9.11 -4.63 5.67
C ILE A 54 9.08 -3.10 5.62
N ASP A 55 10.22 -2.49 5.83
CA ASP A 55 10.47 -1.07 5.52
C ASP A 55 11.98 -0.84 5.39
N THR A 56 12.49 -0.97 4.19
CA THR A 56 13.94 -1.00 3.94
C THR A 56 14.62 0.34 4.14
N ASN A 57 13.88 1.44 4.03
CA ASN A 57 14.42 2.81 4.07
C ASN A 57 13.71 3.70 5.10
N SER A 58 12.98 3.10 6.04
CA SER A 58 12.27 3.81 7.13
C SER A 58 11.33 4.92 6.63
N GLY A 59 10.66 4.68 5.51
CA GLY A 59 9.69 5.61 4.91
C GLY A 59 8.29 5.52 5.52
N MET A 60 7.98 4.45 6.27
CA MET A 60 6.66 4.22 6.83
C MET A 60 6.49 4.89 8.19
N SER A 61 5.44 5.69 8.32
CA SER A 61 4.97 6.24 9.59
C SER A 61 3.65 5.57 9.98
N LEU A 62 3.67 4.74 11.03
CA LEU A 62 2.45 4.14 11.61
C LEU A 62 1.62 5.18 12.36
N VAL A 63 2.21 6.30 12.79
CA VAL A 63 1.51 7.40 13.46
C VAL A 63 0.67 8.18 12.45
N ASP A 64 1.26 8.51 11.29
CA ASP A 64 0.58 9.27 10.24
C ASP A 64 -0.15 8.35 9.26
N ASN A 65 0.05 7.04 9.35
CA ASN A 65 -0.53 6.02 8.45
C ASN A 65 -0.24 6.30 6.97
N LYS A 66 1.01 6.61 6.67
CA LYS A 66 1.50 6.91 5.31
C LYS A 66 2.93 6.43 5.12
N TRP A 67 3.27 6.10 3.89
CA TRP A 67 4.65 5.85 3.49
C TRP A 67 5.15 7.01 2.63
N THR A 68 6.31 7.57 2.97
CA THR A 68 6.94 8.68 2.26
C THR A 68 8.12 8.18 1.45
N VAL A 69 8.18 8.56 0.19
CA VAL A 69 9.30 8.22 -0.71
C VAL A 69 10.59 8.82 -0.15
N PRO A 70 11.61 8.01 0.15
CA PRO A 70 12.87 8.53 0.68
C PRO A 70 13.58 9.46 -0.29
N THR A 71 14.43 10.32 0.26
CA THR A 71 15.22 11.29 -0.52
C THR A 71 16.10 10.56 -1.56
N GLY A 72 16.03 11.01 -2.80
CA GLY A 72 16.78 10.41 -3.92
C GLY A 72 16.12 9.15 -4.53
N GLU A 73 15.01 8.67 -3.98
CA GLU A 73 14.38 7.44 -4.38
C GLU A 73 13.12 7.61 -5.26
N GLY A 74 12.95 8.79 -5.87
CA GLY A 74 11.89 8.97 -6.87
C GLY A 74 11.99 7.96 -8.01
N GLY A 75 10.85 7.57 -8.60
CA GLY A 75 10.84 6.59 -9.68
C GLY A 75 9.49 5.87 -9.86
N LYS A 76 9.52 4.72 -10.53
CA LYS A 76 8.37 3.85 -10.72
C LYS A 76 8.26 2.88 -9.56
N TYR A 77 7.05 2.75 -9.02
CA TYR A 77 6.75 1.86 -7.89
C TYR A 77 5.59 0.94 -8.24
N PHE A 78 5.75 -0.35 -7.98
CA PHE A 78 4.60 -1.25 -7.90
C PHE A 78 3.96 -1.07 -6.52
N VAL A 79 2.73 -0.55 -6.52
CA VAL A 79 1.93 -0.30 -5.30
C VAL A 79 0.80 -1.31 -5.26
N TYR A 80 0.53 -1.87 -4.09
CA TYR A 80 -0.54 -2.84 -3.87
C TYR A 80 -1.17 -2.64 -2.51
N ALA A 81 -2.47 -2.82 -2.43
CA ALA A 81 -3.21 -2.78 -1.19
C ALA A 81 -4.41 -3.73 -1.23
N GLN A 82 -4.75 -4.30 -0.09
CA GLN A 82 -6.00 -5.00 0.14
C GLN A 82 -6.64 -4.50 1.42
N VAL A 83 -7.91 -4.20 1.34
CA VAL A 83 -8.73 -3.86 2.51
C VAL A 83 -9.85 -4.88 2.63
N TYR A 84 -9.90 -5.54 3.77
CA TYR A 84 -10.98 -6.45 4.12
C TYR A 84 -11.98 -5.72 5.01
N VAL A 85 -13.23 -5.71 4.61
CA VAL A 85 -14.31 -5.09 5.37
C VAL A 85 -15.32 -6.11 5.84
N TYR A 86 -15.90 -5.80 6.98
CA TYR A 86 -16.94 -6.55 7.62
C TYR A 86 -18.10 -5.62 7.98
N SER A 87 -19.26 -5.91 7.47
CA SER A 87 -20.52 -5.26 7.84
C SER A 87 -21.37 -6.23 8.65
N ASN A 88 -22.04 -5.75 9.67
CA ASN A 88 -22.90 -6.55 10.52
C ASN A 88 -24.13 -7.08 9.74
N ALA A 89 -24.64 -8.26 10.13
CA ALA A 89 -25.77 -8.95 9.51
C ALA A 89 -27.08 -8.14 9.36
N SER A 90 -27.20 -7.06 10.12
CA SER A 90 -28.38 -6.19 10.12
C SER A 90 -28.29 -5.03 9.11
N HIS A 91 -27.19 -4.93 8.36
CA HIS A 91 -26.92 -3.76 7.52
C HIS A 91 -26.66 -4.18 6.07
N SER A 92 -27.19 -3.42 5.12
CA SER A 92 -26.94 -3.61 3.70
C SER A 92 -25.87 -2.62 3.25
N LEU A 93 -24.77 -3.13 2.70
CA LEU A 93 -23.79 -2.31 1.98
C LEU A 93 -24.43 -1.73 0.72
N GLN A 94 -24.37 -0.41 0.56
CA GLN A 94 -24.92 0.30 -0.58
C GLN A 94 -23.83 0.75 -1.55
N GLU A 95 -22.70 1.17 -1.04
CA GLU A 95 -21.58 1.66 -1.83
C GLU A 95 -20.24 1.42 -1.11
N ILE A 96 -19.20 1.14 -1.89
CA ILE A 96 -17.86 0.90 -1.36
C ILE A 96 -16.83 1.46 -2.31
N ASN A 97 -15.92 2.27 -1.77
CA ASN A 97 -14.70 2.74 -2.43
C ASN A 97 -13.51 2.35 -1.55
N LEU A 98 -12.87 1.21 -1.85
CA LEU A 98 -11.69 0.75 -1.12
C LEU A 98 -10.94 -0.34 -1.91
N PRO A 99 -9.63 -0.45 -1.74
CA PRO A 99 -8.76 0.59 -1.21
C PRO A 99 -8.62 1.75 -2.19
N GLU A 100 -8.64 2.97 -1.70
CA GLU A 100 -8.28 4.14 -2.50
C GLU A 100 -6.85 4.55 -2.14
N VAL A 101 -5.94 4.43 -3.12
CA VAL A 101 -4.55 4.87 -2.98
C VAL A 101 -4.48 6.35 -3.32
N ARG A 102 -4.00 7.15 -2.39
CA ARG A 102 -3.77 8.60 -2.58
C ARG A 102 -2.27 8.91 -2.58
N ILE A 103 -1.88 9.84 -3.44
CA ILE A 103 -0.59 10.51 -3.42
C ILE A 103 -0.84 11.92 -2.94
N ASP A 104 -0.19 12.34 -1.84
CA ASP A 104 -0.32 13.67 -1.23
C ASP A 104 -1.79 14.08 -1.05
N GLY A 105 -2.62 13.14 -0.55
CA GLY A 105 -4.05 13.34 -0.33
C GLY A 105 -4.93 13.22 -1.58
N THR A 106 -4.35 13.10 -2.80
CA THR A 106 -5.09 13.01 -4.05
C THR A 106 -5.26 11.57 -4.50
N ALA A 107 -6.48 11.13 -4.76
CA ALA A 107 -6.79 9.80 -5.26
C ALA A 107 -6.11 9.52 -6.62
N LYS A 108 -5.42 8.38 -6.73
CA LYS A 108 -4.69 7.94 -7.92
C LYS A 108 -5.11 6.55 -8.40
N MET A 109 -5.41 5.65 -7.49
CA MET A 109 -5.95 4.33 -7.80
C MET A 109 -7.10 4.05 -6.85
N VAL A 110 -8.19 3.51 -7.37
CA VAL A 110 -9.34 3.08 -6.57
C VAL A 110 -9.58 1.61 -6.86
N GLY A 111 -9.67 0.80 -5.84
CA GLY A 111 -10.19 -0.56 -5.94
C GLY A 111 -11.66 -0.54 -6.33
N ASN A 112 -12.25 -1.68 -6.54
CA ASN A 112 -13.59 -1.80 -7.11
C ASN A 112 -14.61 -0.89 -6.39
N TRP A 113 -15.13 0.07 -7.14
CA TRP A 113 -16.34 0.78 -6.76
C TRP A 113 -17.56 -0.08 -7.11
N ARG A 114 -18.38 -0.43 -6.13
CA ARG A 114 -19.54 -1.28 -6.35
C ARG A 114 -20.71 -0.81 -5.49
N SER A 115 -21.82 -0.56 -6.14
CA SER A 115 -23.12 -0.48 -5.47
C SER A 115 -23.64 -1.90 -5.26
N VAL A 116 -23.84 -2.32 -4.01
CA VAL A 116 -24.36 -3.63 -3.67
C VAL A 116 -25.38 -3.52 -2.55
N THR A 117 -26.47 -4.22 -2.70
CA THR A 117 -27.45 -4.41 -1.63
C THR A 117 -27.30 -5.84 -1.12
N TYR A 118 -26.39 -6.05 -0.15
CA TYR A 118 -26.22 -7.35 0.52
C TYR A 118 -26.39 -7.20 2.02
N PRO A 119 -27.23 -8.01 2.66
CA PRO A 119 -27.20 -8.14 4.11
C PRO A 119 -25.93 -8.88 4.52
N ALA A 120 -25.22 -8.38 5.52
CA ALA A 120 -24.00 -8.97 6.09
C ALA A 120 -22.92 -9.36 5.06
N ALA A 121 -22.18 -8.41 4.59
CA ALA A 121 -21.08 -8.69 3.66
C ALA A 121 -19.72 -8.67 4.35
N GLN A 122 -18.95 -9.72 4.09
CA GLN A 122 -17.52 -9.80 4.40
C GLN A 122 -16.80 -9.96 3.06
N PHE A 123 -15.90 -9.05 2.73
CA PHE A 123 -15.15 -9.16 1.49
C PHE A 123 -13.83 -8.39 1.56
N ALA A 124 -12.87 -8.88 0.80
CA ALA A 124 -11.62 -8.19 0.56
C ALA A 124 -11.63 -7.59 -0.83
N ILE A 125 -11.22 -6.33 -0.94
CA ILE A 125 -10.98 -5.70 -2.24
C ILE A 125 -9.49 -5.38 -2.33
N HIS A 126 -8.92 -5.76 -3.45
CA HIS A 126 -7.52 -5.56 -3.78
C HIS A 126 -7.39 -4.55 -4.92
N THR A 127 -6.37 -3.70 -4.83
CA THR A 127 -5.91 -2.88 -5.96
C THR A 127 -4.40 -2.95 -6.07
N SER A 128 -3.89 -2.87 -7.27
CA SER A 128 -2.46 -2.78 -7.52
C SER A 128 -2.18 -2.10 -8.85
N GLY A 129 -1.04 -1.44 -8.95
CA GLY A 129 -0.63 -0.77 -10.16
C GLY A 129 0.76 -0.17 -10.06
N ILE A 130 1.23 0.39 -11.15
CA ILE A 130 2.50 1.12 -11.20
C ILE A 130 2.19 2.61 -11.08
N LEU A 131 2.79 3.26 -10.10
CA LEU A 131 2.76 4.70 -9.89
C LEU A 131 4.15 5.29 -10.08
N ILE A 132 4.20 6.51 -10.61
CA ILE A 132 5.42 7.33 -10.63
C ILE A 132 5.35 8.21 -9.41
N LEU A 133 6.32 8.08 -8.52
CA LEU A 133 6.42 8.82 -7.26
C LEU A 133 7.70 9.64 -7.26
N SER A 134 7.60 10.90 -6.85
CA SER A 134 8.74 11.79 -6.63
C SER A 134 9.27 11.61 -5.20
N ALA A 135 10.53 11.96 -4.98
CA ALA A 135 11.06 12.01 -3.61
C ALA A 135 10.22 12.96 -2.74
N ALA A 136 9.99 12.56 -1.50
CA ALA A 136 9.17 13.24 -0.50
C ALA A 136 7.63 13.20 -0.74
N GLU A 137 7.14 12.73 -1.89
CA GLU A 137 5.72 12.39 -2.00
C GLU A 137 5.38 11.24 -1.06
N TYR A 138 4.15 11.22 -0.54
CA TYR A 138 3.68 10.12 0.30
C TYR A 138 2.46 9.42 -0.31
N ILE A 139 2.35 8.13 -0.01
CA ILE A 139 1.18 7.34 -0.35
C ILE A 139 0.47 6.86 0.91
N GLU A 140 -0.85 6.84 0.83
CA GLU A 140 -1.74 6.43 1.91
C GLU A 140 -2.97 5.70 1.35
N ILE A 141 -3.62 4.92 2.19
CA ILE A 141 -4.84 4.18 1.83
C ILE A 141 -6.03 4.78 2.54
N TRP A 142 -7.08 4.99 1.78
CA TRP A 142 -8.38 5.43 2.27
C TRP A 142 -9.44 4.38 1.98
N ALA A 143 -10.44 4.34 2.81
CA ALA A 143 -11.61 3.47 2.67
C ALA A 143 -12.88 4.27 2.86
N HIS A 144 -13.89 3.96 2.08
CA HIS A 144 -15.23 4.51 2.19
C HIS A 144 -16.24 3.37 2.08
N ALA A 145 -17.23 3.37 2.94
CA ALA A 145 -18.36 2.45 2.86
C ALA A 145 -19.63 3.16 3.26
N ASN A 146 -20.66 3.06 2.42
CA ASN A 146 -22.01 3.50 2.73
C ASN A 146 -22.86 2.27 3.06
N VAL A 147 -23.44 2.24 4.24
CA VAL A 147 -24.28 1.15 4.75
C VAL A 147 -25.63 1.67 5.23
N SER A 148 -26.67 0.86 5.17
CA SER A 148 -28.05 1.31 5.40
C SER A 148 -28.34 1.84 6.80
N SER A 149 -27.52 1.59 7.81
CA SER A 149 -27.85 2.00 9.20
C SER A 149 -26.71 1.96 10.23
N SER A 150 -25.45 1.82 9.89
CA SER A 150 -24.33 1.90 10.85
C SER A 150 -22.95 1.91 10.20
N ASP A 151 -21.95 2.04 11.04
CA ASP A 151 -20.55 2.03 10.63
C ASP A 151 -20.11 0.66 10.09
N THR A 152 -19.09 0.69 9.23
CA THR A 152 -18.41 -0.50 8.70
C THR A 152 -17.10 -0.71 9.45
N THR A 153 -16.63 -1.93 9.49
CA THR A 153 -15.35 -2.26 10.14
C THR A 153 -14.35 -2.70 9.08
N VAL A 154 -13.18 -2.04 9.06
CA VAL A 154 -11.98 -2.58 8.42
C VAL A 154 -11.38 -3.62 9.35
N TYR A 155 -11.23 -4.82 8.82
CA TYR A 155 -10.81 -5.97 9.61
C TYR A 155 -9.29 -6.02 9.75
N GLY A 156 -8.84 -6.21 10.99
CA GLY A 156 -7.48 -6.54 11.34
C GLY A 156 -7.48 -7.56 12.48
N ALA A 157 -6.53 -8.48 12.46
CA ALA A 157 -6.34 -9.45 13.53
C ALA A 157 -4.88 -9.86 13.64
N ALA A 158 -4.41 -10.13 14.83
CA ALA A 158 -3.00 -10.40 15.13
C ALA A 158 -2.38 -11.52 14.27
N ASN A 159 -3.17 -12.53 13.92
CA ASN A 159 -2.75 -13.68 13.12
C ASN A 159 -3.30 -13.66 11.68
N SER A 160 -3.95 -12.58 11.27
CA SER A 160 -4.64 -12.46 9.99
C SER A 160 -4.05 -11.29 9.20
N LYS A 161 -3.65 -11.57 7.98
CA LYS A 161 -3.08 -10.56 7.07
C LYS A 161 -4.06 -10.24 5.93
N HIS A 162 -5.33 -10.05 6.30
CA HIS A 162 -6.38 -9.75 5.32
C HIS A 162 -6.34 -8.31 4.82
N THR A 163 -5.87 -7.37 5.67
CA THR A 163 -5.74 -5.97 5.30
C THR A 163 -4.26 -5.61 5.33
N PHE A 164 -3.73 -5.22 4.18
CA PHE A 164 -2.32 -4.92 3.99
C PHE A 164 -2.10 -3.85 2.92
N PHE A 165 -0.93 -3.24 2.96
CA PHE A 165 -0.50 -2.22 2.02
C PHE A 165 1.01 -2.28 1.84
N GLY A 166 1.47 -2.09 0.62
CA GLY A 166 2.89 -2.08 0.34
C GLY A 166 3.24 -1.49 -1.00
N ALA A 167 4.52 -1.21 -1.16
CA ALA A 167 5.10 -0.84 -2.44
C ALA A 167 6.55 -1.31 -2.53
N LEU A 168 7.03 -1.45 -3.75
CA LEU A 168 8.43 -1.68 -4.06
C LEU A 168 8.84 -0.88 -5.29
N LYS A 169 10.05 -0.32 -5.26
CA LYS A 169 10.63 0.38 -6.40
C LYS A 169 10.94 -0.60 -7.52
N LEU A 170 10.61 -0.20 -8.74
CA LEU A 170 10.91 -0.97 -9.94
C LEU A 170 12.19 -0.40 -10.57
N ASP A 171 13.31 -1.05 -10.30
CA ASP A 171 14.59 -0.68 -10.89
C ASP A 171 14.75 -1.31 -12.29
N GLY A 172 15.37 -0.55 -13.21
CA GLY A 172 15.67 -1.04 -14.56
C GLY A 172 14.49 -1.06 -15.52
N ILE A 173 13.33 -0.53 -15.15
CA ILE A 173 12.20 -0.32 -16.07
C ILE A 173 12.27 1.11 -16.61
N ALA A 174 12.70 1.24 -17.86
CA ALA A 174 12.77 2.52 -18.58
C ALA A 174 11.38 3.08 -18.92
#